data_e1cfa50ac300c85161432a6cae639e25
#
_entry.id   e1cfa50ac300c85161432a6cae639e25
#
_cell.length_a   1.000
_cell.length_b   1.000
_cell.length_c   1.000
_cell.angle_alpha   90.00
_cell.angle_beta   90.00
_cell.angle_gamma   90.00
#
_symmetry.space_group_name_H-M   'P 1'
#
loop_
_entity.id
_entity.type
_entity.pdbx_description
1 polymer ?
#
loop_
_entity_poly.entity_id
_entity_poly.type
_entity_poly.pdbx_seq_one_letter_code
_entity_poly.pdbx_strand_id
1 'polypeptide(L)'
;SSTSGSLQGSYFSSPFSWGVPILCQPVDGDYLIDMQDSYGDGWQTDAGNGGSGLKAVLTLADGSTLIEEVGMCSPYGGSNIGTSMDPAMGICTGPASTSFYGATATITIPAGTQLAVWQWPGDRYGEISFQIYGPAGNLLLDSGQAPGAGQLDVLNCL
;
A
#
# COMPACT_ATOMS: atom_id res chain seq x y z
N SER A 1 -0.93 33.64 17.23
CA SER A 1 -0.72 33.58 16.89
C SER A 1 -0.87 33.18 16.71
N SER A 2 -1.02 32.82 17.05
CA SER A 2 -0.86 32.61 16.76
C SER A 2 -1.14 32.06 16.66
N THR A 3 -1.34 31.77 16.94
CA THR A 3 -1.33 31.52 16.69
C THR A 3 -1.56 30.94 16.42
N SER A 4 -1.76 30.63 16.76
CA SER A 4 -1.66 30.31 16.31
C SER A 4 -1.70 29.76 16.05
N GLY A 5 -1.83 29.53 16.41
CA GLY A 5 -1.53 29.24 15.97
C GLY A 5 -1.58 28.52 15.66
N SER A 6 -1.58 28.07 15.85
CA SER A 6 -1.29 27.75 15.38
C SER A 6 -1.29 27.28 14.91
N LEU A 7 -1.37 26.81 14.99
CA LEU A 7 -1.00 26.64 14.32
C LEU A 7 -0.84 26.38 13.98
N GLN A 8 -0.90 26.08 14.15
CA GLN A 8 -0.48 26.08 13.62
C GLN A 8 -0.02 25.82 13.27
N GLY A 9 -0.17 25.69 13.69
CA GLY A 9 0.51 25.61 13.19
C GLY A 9 0.82 25.25 12.86
N SER A 10 0.99 25.06 12.95
CA SER A 10 1.57 25.01 12.36
C SER A 10 1.82 24.92 11.82
N TYR A 11 1.90 24.78 11.79
CA TYR A 11 2.44 25.01 11.01
C TYR A 11 2.94 25.28 10.51
N PHE A 12 3.19 25.32 10.38
CA PHE A 12 3.87 25.82 9.67
C PHE A 12 4.65 26.26 9.40
N SER A 13 4.98 25.96 9.50
CA SER A 13 5.74 26.45 9.04
C SER A 13 6.52 26.46 8.60
N SER A 14 6.87 26.09 8.43
CA SER A 14 7.60 25.91 7.79
C SER A 14 7.97 25.42 7.12
N PRO A 15 8.10 25.70 6.90
CA PRO A 15 8.54 25.17 6.18
C PRO A 15 8.96 24.53 5.51
N PHE A 16 9.16 24.28 5.30
CA PHE A 16 9.51 23.58 4.69
C PHE A 16 10.20 22.58 4.50
N SER A 17 10.12 22.17 4.42
CA SER A 17 10.78 20.86 4.37
C SER A 17 10.79 20.32 2.98
N TRP A 18 11.78 20.67 2.33
CA TRP A 18 12.04 20.34 0.94
C TRP A 18 12.23 18.83 0.78
N GLY A 19 11.40 18.14 -0.06
CA GLY A 19 11.51 16.73 -0.34
C GLY A 19 11.04 15.80 0.79
N VAL A 20 10.55 16.34 1.90
CA VAL A 20 9.97 15.54 2.97
C VAL A 20 8.48 15.35 2.70
N PRO A 21 7.97 14.11 2.66
CA PRO A 21 6.55 13.88 2.47
C PRO A 21 5.74 14.51 3.60
N ILE A 22 4.55 14.99 3.27
CA ILE A 22 3.60 15.46 4.29
C ILE A 22 3.08 14.22 5.01
N LEU A 23 3.32 14.15 6.31
CA LEU A 23 2.84 13.07 7.16
C LEU A 23 1.67 13.58 7.98
N CYS A 24 0.65 12.78 8.08
CA CYS A 24 -0.54 13.13 8.85
C CYS A 24 -1.09 11.89 9.55
N GLN A 25 -1.91 12.11 10.56
CA GLN A 25 -2.64 11.02 11.20
C GLN A 25 -3.65 10.46 10.20
N PRO A 26 -3.58 9.17 9.86
CA PRO A 26 -4.45 8.61 8.83
C PRO A 26 -5.87 8.43 9.36
N VAL A 27 -6.84 8.52 8.45
CA VAL A 27 -8.21 8.07 8.71
C VAL A 27 -8.16 6.56 8.94
N ASP A 28 -8.78 6.10 10.02
CA ASP A 28 -8.88 4.67 10.30
C ASP A 28 -10.00 4.01 9.48
N GLY A 29 -9.91 2.71 9.35
CA GLY A 29 -10.89 1.90 8.66
C GLY A 29 -10.28 1.02 7.58
N ASP A 30 -11.13 0.49 6.72
CA ASP A 30 -10.76 -0.47 5.69
C ASP A 30 -10.41 0.24 4.38
N TYR A 31 -9.16 0.12 3.96
CA TYR A 31 -8.66 0.61 2.69
C TYR A 31 -8.73 -0.53 1.69
N LEU A 32 -9.45 -0.32 0.59
CA LEU A 32 -9.58 -1.31 -0.47
C LEU A 32 -8.44 -1.14 -1.47
N ILE A 33 -7.77 -2.23 -1.76
CA ILE A 33 -6.72 -2.28 -2.77
C ILE A 33 -7.25 -3.09 -3.95
N ASP A 34 -7.37 -2.44 -5.09
CA ASP A 34 -7.77 -3.08 -6.35
C ASP A 34 -6.51 -3.36 -7.15
N MET A 35 -6.20 -4.63 -7.36
CA MET A 35 -4.93 -5.10 -7.89
C MET A 35 -5.10 -5.68 -9.27
N GLN A 36 -4.19 -5.36 -10.19
CA GLN A 36 -4.21 -5.88 -11.56
C GLN A 36 -2.85 -6.43 -11.96
N ASP A 37 -2.90 -7.43 -12.83
CA ASP A 37 -1.74 -8.02 -13.49
C ASP A 37 -2.10 -8.25 -14.97
N SER A 38 -1.46 -7.53 -15.87
CA SER A 38 -1.82 -7.56 -17.29
C SER A 38 -1.46 -8.86 -17.99
N TYR A 39 -0.51 -9.62 -17.46
CA TYR A 39 -0.13 -10.92 -18.03
C TYR A 39 -0.92 -12.09 -17.42
N GLY A 40 -1.41 -11.94 -16.20
CA GLY A 40 -2.24 -12.95 -15.55
C GLY A 40 -1.47 -14.04 -14.82
N ASP A 41 -0.25 -13.77 -14.37
CA ASP A 41 0.58 -14.74 -13.65
C ASP A 41 0.97 -14.30 -12.24
N GLY A 42 0.27 -13.30 -11.71
CA GLY A 42 0.52 -12.75 -10.39
C GLY A 42 1.59 -11.66 -10.40
N TRP A 43 1.91 -11.19 -9.21
CA TRP A 43 2.82 -10.06 -9.07
C TRP A 43 4.26 -10.53 -8.90
N GLN A 44 5.06 -10.43 -9.96
CA GLN A 44 6.50 -10.57 -9.88
C GLN A 44 7.10 -9.23 -9.47
N THR A 45 7.29 -9.04 -8.18
CA THR A 45 7.87 -7.83 -7.62
C THR A 45 9.38 -7.94 -7.49
N ASP A 46 10.04 -6.81 -7.31
CA ASP A 46 11.50 -6.78 -7.23
C ASP A 46 11.97 -7.25 -5.85
N ALA A 47 12.49 -8.47 -5.79
CA ALA A 47 12.99 -9.07 -4.56
C ALA A 47 14.16 -8.29 -3.94
N GLY A 48 14.93 -7.56 -4.75
CA GLY A 48 16.04 -6.72 -4.28
C GLY A 48 15.58 -5.57 -3.39
N ASN A 49 14.31 -5.19 -3.48
CA ASN A 49 13.71 -4.14 -2.65
C ASN A 49 12.85 -4.73 -1.51
N GLY A 50 13.16 -5.94 -1.08
CA GLY A 50 12.41 -6.61 -0.04
C GLY A 50 11.08 -7.17 -0.49
N GLY A 51 10.95 -7.41 -1.77
CA GLY A 51 9.79 -7.77 -2.57
C GLY A 51 8.70 -8.51 -1.86
N SER A 52 7.65 -8.74 -2.42
CA SER A 52 6.44 -9.43 -2.10
C SER A 52 5.25 -8.58 -2.50
N GLY A 53 4.67 -7.77 -1.63
CA GLY A 53 3.48 -7.02 -1.94
C GLY A 53 3.58 -5.54 -1.64
N LEU A 54 2.44 -4.89 -1.78
CA LEU A 54 2.22 -3.54 -1.32
C LEU A 54 2.12 -3.55 0.20
N LYS A 55 2.91 -2.72 0.88
CA LYS A 55 2.96 -2.64 2.34
C LYS A 55 2.42 -1.34 2.86
N ALA A 56 1.69 -1.41 3.96
CA ALA A 56 1.42 -0.27 4.82
C ALA A 56 2.11 -0.51 6.15
N VAL A 57 3.06 0.35 6.48
CA VAL A 57 3.79 0.30 7.76
C VAL A 57 3.12 1.30 8.69
N LEU A 58 2.48 0.79 9.73
CA LEU A 58 1.64 1.56 10.62
C LEU A 58 2.33 1.77 11.97
N THR A 59 2.30 2.98 12.46
CA THR A 59 2.63 3.28 13.85
C THR A 59 1.32 3.39 14.61
N LEU A 60 1.08 2.44 15.51
CA LEU A 60 -0.18 2.33 16.23
C LEU A 60 -0.29 3.35 17.37
N ALA A 61 -1.44 3.40 18.02
CA ALA A 61 -1.70 4.36 19.10
C ALA A 61 -0.73 4.22 20.27
N ASP A 62 -0.26 3.00 20.56
CA ASP A 62 0.71 2.71 21.62
C ASP A 62 2.18 2.88 21.19
N GLY A 63 2.42 3.34 19.95
CA GLY A 63 3.75 3.51 19.40
C GLY A 63 4.36 2.28 18.77
N SER A 64 3.70 1.13 18.86
CA SER A 64 4.18 -0.09 18.20
C SER A 64 3.98 -0.04 16.70
N THR A 65 4.69 -0.91 15.97
CA THR A 65 4.64 -0.99 14.52
C THR A 65 3.83 -2.23 14.11
N LEU A 66 2.92 -2.02 13.17
CA LEU A 66 2.19 -3.08 12.48
C LEU A 66 2.44 -2.96 10.98
N ILE A 67 2.81 -4.06 10.33
CA ILE A 67 2.98 -4.09 8.90
C ILE A 67 1.85 -4.91 8.29
N GLU A 68 1.08 -4.26 7.42
CA GLU A 68 0.04 -4.90 6.62
C GLU A 68 0.55 -5.02 5.18
N GLU A 69 0.31 -6.17 4.57
CA GLU A 69 0.84 -6.43 3.24
C GLU A 69 -0.20 -7.16 2.39
N VAL A 70 -0.34 -6.74 1.13
CA VAL A 70 -1.24 -7.36 0.17
C VAL A 70 -0.54 -7.54 -1.16
N GLY A 71 -0.98 -8.52 -1.95
CA GLY A 71 -0.42 -8.78 -3.26
C GLY A 71 -1.19 -9.85 -4.01
N MET A 72 -0.77 -10.09 -5.23
CA MET A 72 -1.26 -11.19 -6.07
C MET A 72 -0.16 -12.24 -6.14
N CYS A 73 -0.36 -13.37 -5.49
CA CYS A 73 0.67 -14.39 -5.40
C CYS A 73 1.06 -14.94 -6.77
N SER A 74 2.35 -15.03 -7.00
CA SER A 74 2.91 -15.56 -8.24
C SER A 74 3.64 -16.89 -8.00
N PRO A 75 3.40 -17.92 -8.83
CA PRO A 75 4.18 -19.15 -8.77
C PRO A 75 5.63 -18.98 -9.27
N TYR A 76 5.95 -17.86 -9.89
CA TYR A 76 7.26 -17.59 -10.47
C TYR A 76 8.16 -16.71 -9.59
N GLY A 77 7.73 -16.48 -8.35
CA GLY A 77 8.49 -15.63 -7.41
C GLY A 77 7.97 -14.21 -7.38
N GLY A 78 8.44 -13.45 -6.41
CA GLY A 78 7.95 -12.11 -6.13
C GLY A 78 6.94 -12.14 -4.99
N SER A 79 5.68 -11.92 -5.25
CA SER A 79 4.65 -12.00 -4.21
C SER A 79 4.31 -13.44 -3.86
N ASN A 80 4.32 -13.75 -2.57
CA ASN A 80 3.81 -15.01 -2.03
C ASN A 80 2.55 -14.80 -1.18
N ILE A 81 1.94 -13.64 -1.31
CA ILE A 81 0.80 -13.20 -0.51
C ILE A 81 -0.43 -13.11 -1.40
N GLY A 82 -1.59 -13.35 -0.82
CA GLY A 82 -2.86 -13.19 -1.48
C GLY A 82 -3.36 -14.46 -2.17
N THR A 83 -4.24 -14.28 -3.14
CA THR A 83 -4.85 -15.38 -3.86
C THR A 83 -3.90 -16.01 -4.85
N SER A 84 -3.96 -17.32 -4.97
CA SER A 84 -3.11 -18.08 -5.88
C SER A 84 -3.73 -18.17 -7.26
N MET A 85 -2.88 -17.97 -8.27
CA MET A 85 -3.23 -18.29 -9.64
C MET A 85 -3.27 -19.79 -9.87
N ASP A 86 -2.33 -20.52 -9.26
CA ASP A 86 -2.24 -21.98 -9.38
C ASP A 86 -1.88 -22.59 -8.03
N PRO A 87 -2.89 -23.04 -7.27
CA PRO A 87 -2.65 -23.65 -5.97
C PRO A 87 -1.80 -24.91 -6.02
N ALA A 88 -1.70 -25.58 -7.18
CA ALA A 88 -0.89 -26.78 -7.32
C ALA A 88 0.60 -26.49 -7.24
N MET A 89 1.02 -25.27 -7.48
CA MET A 89 2.43 -24.86 -7.36
C MET A 89 2.91 -24.79 -5.90
N GLY A 90 2.00 -24.76 -4.94
CA GLY A 90 2.34 -24.88 -3.51
C GLY A 90 3.07 -23.70 -2.91
N ILE A 91 3.20 -22.58 -3.62
CA ILE A 91 3.91 -21.40 -3.16
C ILE A 91 2.95 -20.43 -2.46
N CYS A 92 1.71 -20.43 -2.90
CA CYS A 92 0.69 -19.52 -2.46
C CYS A 92 -0.22 -20.16 -1.43
N THR A 93 -0.56 -19.44 -0.38
CA THR A 93 -1.33 -19.97 0.74
C THR A 93 -2.78 -19.50 0.78
N GLY A 94 -3.13 -18.51 -0.04
CA GLY A 94 -4.49 -18.00 -0.13
C GLY A 94 -5.38 -18.88 -1.02
N PRO A 95 -6.67 -18.60 -1.05
CA PRO A 95 -7.58 -19.30 -1.94
C PRO A 95 -7.23 -19.03 -3.40
N ALA A 96 -7.57 -19.96 -4.28
CA ALA A 96 -7.35 -19.78 -5.71
C ALA A 96 -8.17 -18.58 -6.20
N SER A 97 -7.57 -17.78 -7.06
CA SER A 97 -8.25 -16.67 -7.70
C SER A 97 -9.13 -17.21 -8.85
N THR A 98 -10.33 -16.63 -9.00
CA THR A 98 -11.18 -16.89 -10.16
C THR A 98 -10.80 -16.00 -11.35
N SER A 99 -9.95 -14.99 -11.12
CA SER A 99 -9.39 -14.15 -12.17
C SER A 99 -7.89 -13.99 -11.91
N PHE A 100 -7.10 -14.36 -12.91
CA PHE A 100 -5.64 -14.24 -12.81
C PHE A 100 -5.14 -12.83 -13.14
N TYR A 101 -6.04 -11.97 -13.62
CA TYR A 101 -5.70 -10.61 -14.05
C TYR A 101 -6.02 -9.56 -13.02
N GLY A 102 -6.78 -9.90 -11.99
CA GLY A 102 -7.16 -8.96 -10.96
C GLY A 102 -7.61 -9.62 -9.68
N ALA A 103 -7.48 -8.90 -8.59
CA ALA A 103 -7.94 -9.30 -7.28
C ALA A 103 -8.13 -8.05 -6.41
N THR A 104 -8.87 -8.19 -5.34
CA THR A 104 -9.01 -7.12 -4.34
C THR A 104 -8.53 -7.62 -2.99
N ALA A 105 -8.00 -6.70 -2.20
CA ALA A 105 -7.62 -6.96 -0.82
C ALA A 105 -7.96 -5.76 0.04
N THR A 106 -7.95 -5.95 1.34
CA THR A 106 -8.23 -4.89 2.30
C THR A 106 -7.06 -4.75 3.26
N ILE A 107 -6.63 -3.51 3.47
CA ILE A 107 -5.71 -3.15 4.56
C ILE A 107 -6.52 -2.35 5.57
N THR A 108 -6.57 -2.85 6.81
CA THR A 108 -7.28 -2.17 7.89
C THR A 108 -6.31 -1.32 8.69
N ILE A 109 -6.59 -0.02 8.77
CA ILE A 109 -5.86 0.89 9.64
C ILE A 109 -6.64 1.04 10.94
N PRO A 110 -6.08 0.57 12.08
CA PRO A 110 -6.77 0.65 13.36
C PRO A 110 -6.99 2.08 13.83
N ALA A 111 -8.06 2.28 14.58
CA ALA A 111 -8.34 3.57 15.23
C ALA A 111 -7.17 4.00 16.11
N GLY A 112 -6.83 5.28 16.08
CA GLY A 112 -5.71 5.84 16.84
C GLY A 112 -4.34 5.63 16.22
N THR A 113 -4.26 5.00 15.05
CA THR A 113 -2.99 4.89 14.31
C THR A 113 -2.41 6.30 14.09
N GLN A 114 -1.14 6.46 14.44
CA GLN A 114 -0.49 7.76 14.40
C GLN A 114 0.09 8.08 13.02
N LEU A 115 0.55 7.04 12.30
CA LEU A 115 1.24 7.20 11.03
C LEU A 115 1.03 5.96 10.17
N ALA A 116 0.85 6.17 8.87
CA ALA A 116 0.84 5.12 7.87
C ALA A 116 1.83 5.48 6.75
N VAL A 117 2.79 4.61 6.50
CA VAL A 117 3.75 4.76 5.41
C VAL A 117 3.52 3.63 4.43
N TRP A 118 3.20 3.97 3.20
CA TRP A 118 2.91 2.99 2.14
C TRP A 118 4.15 2.80 1.28
N GLN A 119 4.49 1.55 1.02
CA GLN A 119 5.73 1.19 0.32
C GLN A 119 5.46 0.18 -0.79
N TRP A 120 6.13 0.35 -1.90
CA TRP A 120 6.05 -0.51 -3.07
C TRP A 120 7.44 -1.03 -3.45
N PRO A 121 7.64 -2.36 -3.59
CA PRO A 121 8.97 -2.92 -3.89
C PRO A 121 9.39 -2.77 -5.35
N GLY A 122 8.48 -2.45 -6.24
CA GLY A 122 8.74 -2.34 -7.67
C GLY A 122 8.17 -3.50 -8.47
N ASP A 123 7.96 -3.23 -9.74
CA ASP A 123 7.40 -4.16 -10.71
C ASP A 123 8.51 -4.67 -11.61
N ARG A 124 8.74 -5.98 -11.58
CA ARG A 124 9.87 -6.58 -12.29
C ARG A 124 9.67 -6.64 -13.81
N TYR A 125 8.44 -6.87 -14.27
CA TYR A 125 8.16 -7.12 -15.68
C TYR A 125 7.22 -6.12 -16.33
N GLY A 126 6.80 -5.10 -15.63
CA GLY A 126 5.96 -4.04 -16.18
C GLY A 126 4.49 -4.41 -16.33
N GLU A 127 4.00 -5.35 -15.55
CA GLU A 127 2.65 -5.91 -15.70
C GLU A 127 1.68 -5.46 -14.62
N ILE A 128 2.17 -4.80 -13.59
CA ILE A 128 1.42 -4.53 -12.36
C ILE A 128 0.82 -3.14 -12.40
N SER A 129 -0.39 -3.05 -11.89
CA SER A 129 -1.03 -1.78 -11.52
C SER A 129 -1.95 -2.01 -10.32
N PHE A 130 -2.24 -0.94 -9.58
CA PHE A 130 -3.19 -1.01 -8.48
C PHE A 130 -3.76 0.35 -8.15
N GLN A 131 -4.92 0.34 -7.49
CA GLN A 131 -5.56 1.52 -6.97
C GLN A 131 -5.83 1.33 -5.48
N ILE A 132 -5.71 2.40 -4.71
CA ILE A 132 -5.97 2.41 -3.27
C ILE A 132 -7.16 3.34 -3.02
N TYR A 133 -8.19 2.78 -2.41
CA TYR A 133 -9.41 3.51 -2.03
C TYR A 133 -9.47 3.64 -0.52
N GLY A 134 -9.85 4.81 -0.04
CA GLY A 134 -10.04 5.05 1.39
C GLY A 134 -11.33 4.43 1.93
N PRO A 135 -11.53 4.46 3.25
CA PRO A 135 -12.73 3.89 3.89
C PRO A 135 -14.04 4.52 3.42
N ALA A 136 -13.99 5.74 2.92
CA ALA A 136 -15.17 6.42 2.36
C ALA A 136 -15.41 6.05 0.89
N GLY A 137 -14.58 5.21 0.29
CA GLY A 137 -14.70 4.79 -1.11
C GLY A 137 -14.02 5.72 -2.11
N ASN A 138 -13.37 6.76 -1.64
CA ASN A 138 -12.67 7.72 -2.50
C ASN A 138 -11.33 7.15 -2.99
N LEU A 139 -10.99 7.42 -4.23
CA LEU A 139 -9.69 7.04 -4.80
C LEU A 139 -8.58 7.90 -4.18
N LEU A 140 -7.60 7.26 -3.55
CA LEU A 140 -6.48 7.94 -2.91
C LEU A 140 -5.22 7.88 -3.77
N LEU A 141 -5.03 6.78 -4.49
CA LEU A 141 -3.85 6.57 -5.33
C LEU A 141 -4.21 5.64 -6.48
N ASP A 142 -3.76 6.01 -7.66
CA ASP A 142 -3.71 5.15 -8.84
C ASP A 142 -2.24 5.00 -9.23
N SER A 143 -1.72 3.78 -9.15
CA SER A 143 -0.30 3.54 -9.42
C SER A 143 0.08 3.79 -10.87
N GLY A 144 -0.88 3.69 -11.77
CA GLY A 144 -0.59 3.56 -13.18
C GLY A 144 0.08 2.21 -13.48
N GLN A 145 0.43 2.01 -14.73
CA GLN A 145 1.10 0.77 -15.18
C GLN A 145 2.58 0.81 -14.80
N ALA A 146 3.08 -0.33 -14.30
CA ALA A 146 4.49 -0.53 -13.98
C ALA A 146 5.04 0.50 -12.98
N PRO A 147 4.44 0.64 -11.78
CA PRO A 147 4.90 1.63 -10.82
C PRO A 147 6.32 1.32 -10.34
N GLY A 148 7.13 2.36 -10.24
CA GLY A 148 8.49 2.25 -9.71
C GLY A 148 8.50 2.03 -8.20
N ALA A 149 9.60 1.43 -7.70
CA ALA A 149 9.79 1.17 -6.28
C ALA A 149 9.87 2.47 -5.47
N GLY A 150 9.38 2.44 -4.26
CA GLY A 150 9.51 3.55 -3.33
C GLY A 150 8.30 3.74 -2.44
N GLN A 151 8.34 4.84 -1.70
CA GLN A 151 7.23 5.26 -0.87
C GLN A 151 6.12 5.86 -1.73
N LEU A 152 4.89 5.50 -1.40
CA LEU A 152 3.70 5.99 -2.10
C LEU A 152 3.04 7.13 -1.33
N ASP A 153 2.54 8.11 -2.06
CA ASP A 153 1.81 9.25 -1.50
C ASP A 153 0.33 8.90 -1.32
N VAL A 154 0.04 8.14 -0.28
CA VAL A 154 -1.35 7.83 0.10
C VAL A 154 -1.72 8.73 1.27
N LEU A 155 -2.34 9.86 0.97
CA LEU A 155 -2.72 10.85 1.97
C LEU A 155 -4.23 10.79 2.22
N ASN A 156 -4.61 10.37 3.40
CA ASN A 156 -5.99 10.36 3.87
C ASN A 156 -5.98 10.75 5.35
N CYS A 157 -5.92 12.05 5.59
CA CYS A 157 -5.70 12.62 6.92
C CYS A 157 -7.00 12.84 7.68
N LEU A 158 -6.92 12.62 8.98
CA LEU A 158 -8.01 13.02 9.88
C LEU A 158 -8.19 14.53 9.93
#